data_b23b77c1a119530a09b036267aab702a
#
_entry.id   b23b77c1a119530a09b036267aab702a
#
_cell.length_a   1.000
_cell.length_b   1.000
_cell.length_c   1.000
_cell.angle_alpha   90.00
_cell.angle_beta   90.00
_cell.angle_gamma   90.00
#
_symmetry.space_group_name_H-M   'P 1'
#
loop_
_entity.id
_entity.type
_entity.pdbx_description
1 polymer ?
#
loop_
_entity_poly.entity_id
_entity_poly.type
_entity_poly.pdbx_seq_one_letter_code
_entity_poly.pdbx_strand_id
1 'polypeptide(L)' 'MAQNYTIELIKHAQQLATTRGEPHIVVQVASGQIIVMRDGELRGAKLLERCLP' A
#
# COMPACT_ATOMS: atom_id res chain seq x y z
N MET A 1 -5.65 -18.93 -1.19
CA MET A 1 -6.50 -17.88 -1.67
C MET A 1 -5.73 -16.62 -1.92
N ALA A 2 -5.92 -16.07 -3.09
CA ALA A 2 -5.15 -14.90 -3.51
C ALA A 2 -5.44 -13.68 -2.66
N GLN A 3 -6.61 -13.61 -2.08
CA GLN A 3 -7.05 -12.44 -1.33
C GLN A 3 -6.16 -12.13 -0.14
N ASN A 4 -5.54 -13.15 0.45
CA ASN A 4 -4.72 -12.95 1.63
C ASN A 4 -3.47 -12.13 1.33
N TYR A 5 -3.05 -12.14 0.08
CA TYR A 5 -1.88 -11.38 -0.33
C TYR A 5 -2.09 -9.88 -0.11
N THR A 6 -3.28 -9.37 -0.50
CA THR A 6 -3.57 -7.95 -0.31
C THR A 6 -3.63 -7.59 1.17
N ILE A 7 -4.21 -8.46 1.99
CA ILE A 7 -4.27 -8.21 3.44
C ILE A 7 -2.86 -8.15 4.03
N GLU A 8 -1.97 -9.03 3.60
CA GLU A 8 -0.59 -9.01 4.07
C GLU A 8 0.12 -7.72 3.68
N LEU A 9 -0.13 -7.24 2.47
CA LEU A 9 0.47 -5.99 2.04
C LEU A 9 -0.06 -4.79 2.83
N ILE A 10 -1.34 -4.80 3.18
CA ILE A 10 -1.91 -3.74 3.99
C ILE A 10 -1.28 -3.74 5.39
N LYS A 11 -1.10 -4.92 5.98
CA LYS A 11 -0.43 -5.02 7.27
C LYS A 11 1.00 -4.52 7.19
N HIS A 12 1.70 -4.85 6.13
CA HIS A 12 3.06 -4.39 5.92
C HIS A 12 3.12 -2.87 5.79
N ALA A 13 2.19 -2.31 5.01
CA ALA A 13 2.12 -0.86 4.84
C ALA A 13 1.86 -0.16 6.18
N GLN A 14 0.97 -0.70 6.99
CA GLN A 14 0.68 -0.13 8.30
C GLN A 14 1.91 -0.18 9.20
N GLN A 15 2.64 -1.28 9.15
CA GLN A 15 3.85 -1.44 9.94
C GLN A 15 4.91 -0.42 9.52
N LEU A 16 5.07 -0.22 8.21
CA LEU A 16 6.00 0.77 7.71
C LEU A 16 5.59 2.19 8.11
N ALA A 17 4.30 2.48 8.00
CA ALA A 17 3.80 3.81 8.37
C ALA A 17 4.11 4.10 9.83
N THR A 18 3.86 3.14 10.70
CA THR A 18 4.12 3.30 12.13
C THR A 18 5.62 3.44 12.40
N THR A 19 6.43 2.56 11.81
CA THR A 19 7.86 2.53 12.06
C THR A 19 8.56 3.78 11.55
N ARG A 20 8.14 4.27 10.38
CA ARG A 20 8.77 5.43 9.76
C ARG A 20 8.12 6.75 10.13
N GLY A 21 6.94 6.69 10.75
CA GLY A 21 6.22 7.91 11.13
C GLY A 21 5.68 8.67 9.93
N GLU A 22 5.39 7.99 8.82
CA GLU A 22 4.87 8.62 7.60
C GLU A 22 3.78 7.74 7.01
N PRO A 23 2.81 8.36 6.31
CA PRO A 23 1.75 7.57 5.66
C PRO A 23 2.33 6.68 4.57
N HIS A 24 1.80 5.47 4.47
CA HIS A 24 2.12 4.54 3.39
C HIS A 24 0.82 4.11 2.73
N ILE A 25 0.89 3.76 1.46
CA ILE A 25 -0.28 3.38 0.69
C ILE A 25 -0.05 2.07 -0.03
N VAL A 26 -1.15 1.37 -0.26
CA VAL A 26 -1.17 0.16 -1.07
C VAL A 26 -1.89 0.51 -2.35
N VAL A 27 -1.24 0.28 -3.48
CA VAL A 27 -1.79 0.67 -4.78
C VAL A 27 -1.70 -0.48 -5.76
N GLN A 28 -2.56 -0.42 -6.76
CA GLN A 28 -2.52 -1.36 -7.87
C GLN A 28 -2.06 -0.62 -9.11
N VAL A 29 -0.95 -1.05 -9.67
CA VAL A 29 -0.38 -0.41 -10.85
C VAL A 29 -1.01 -0.97 -12.12
N ALA A 30 -0.67 -0.37 -13.27
CA ALA A 30 -1.31 -0.69 -14.54
C ALA A 30 -1.20 -2.17 -14.90
N SER A 31 -0.12 -2.83 -14.52
CA SER A 31 0.06 -4.26 -14.80
C SER A 31 -0.83 -5.16 -13.95
N GLY A 32 -1.52 -4.58 -12.97
CA GLY A 32 -2.33 -5.33 -12.03
C GLY A 32 -1.59 -5.71 -10.76
N GLN A 33 -0.29 -5.44 -10.70
CA GLN A 33 0.50 -5.76 -9.52
C GLN A 33 0.15 -4.81 -8.38
N ILE A 34 0.10 -5.35 -7.17
CA ILE A 34 -0.19 -4.56 -5.98
C ILE A 34 1.11 -4.31 -5.23
N ILE A 35 1.38 -3.06 -4.92
CA ILE A 35 2.62 -2.67 -4.24
C ILE A 35 2.34 -1.73 -3.08
N VAL A 36 3.31 -1.66 -2.17
CA VAL A 36 3.29 -0.74 -1.03
C VAL A 36 4.30 0.37 -1.32
N MET A 37 3.90 1.61 -1.06
CA MET A 37 4.81 2.73 -1.26
C MET A 37 4.47 3.84 -0.29
N ARG A 38 5.35 4.83 -0.16
CA ARG A 38 5.05 6.01 0.63
C ARG A 38 3.92 6.79 -0.03
N ASP A 39 3.13 7.47 0.78
CA ASP A 39 2.05 8.29 0.27
C ASP A 39 2.64 9.39 -0.61
N GLY A 40 2.09 9.53 -1.79
CA GLY A 40 2.58 10.51 -2.74
C GLY A 40 1.81 10.39 -4.04
N GLU A 41 2.48 10.76 -5.12
CA GLU A 41 1.86 10.79 -6.43
C GLU A 41 1.61 9.39 -6.96
N LEU A 42 0.36 9.12 -7.34
CA LEU A 42 -0.04 7.78 -7.76
C LEU A 42 0.36 7.44 -9.19
N ARG A 43 0.51 8.43 -10.04
CA ARG A 43 0.90 8.23 -11.44
C ARG A 43 0.02 7.23 -12.17
N GLY A 44 -1.28 7.36 -11.95
CA GLY A 44 -2.25 6.49 -12.60
C GLY A 44 -2.54 5.19 -11.88
N ALA A 45 -1.83 4.90 -10.80
CA ALA A 45 -2.12 3.71 -10.01
C ALA A 45 -3.41 3.91 -9.22
N LYS A 46 -4.06 2.79 -8.89
CA LYS A 46 -5.30 2.83 -8.14
C LYS A 46 -4.99 2.68 -6.65
N LEU A 47 -5.46 3.63 -5.86
CA LEU A 47 -5.29 3.56 -4.41
C LEU A 47 -6.23 2.52 -3.84
N LEU A 48 -5.67 1.54 -3.13
CA LEU A 48 -6.47 0.50 -2.48
C LEU A 48 -6.64 0.79 -1.00
N GLU A 49 -5.59 1.25 -0.35
CA GLU A 49 -5.65 1.51 1.09
C GLU A 49 -4.58 2.53 1.46
N ARG A 50 -4.91 3.39 2.42
CA ARG A 50 -3.94 4.33 2.99
C ARG A 50 -3.76 4.02 4.46
N CYS A 51 -2.51 3.85 4.89
CA CYS A 51 -2.17 3.52 6.26
C CYS A 51 -1.47 4.71 6.90
N LEU A 52 -2.06 5.24 7.97
CA LEU A 52 -1.48 6.37 8.69
C LEU A 52 -0.60 5.87 9.83
N PRO A 53 0.43 6.64 10.21
CA PRO A 53 1.32 6.23 11.29
C PRO A 53 0.63 6.13 12.64
#